data_a8c8087e5c9a69313abf483f859bcc69
#
_entry.id   a8c8087e5c9a69313abf483f859bcc69
#
_cell.length_a   1.000
_cell.length_b   1.000
_cell.length_c   1.000
_cell.angle_alpha   90.00
_cell.angle_beta   90.00
_cell.angle_gamma   90.00
#
_symmetry.space_group_name_H-M   'P 1'
#
loop_
_entity.id
_entity.type
_entity.pdbx_description
1 polymer ?
#
loop_
_entity_poly.entity_id
_entity_poly.type
_entity_poly.pdbx_seq_one_letter_code
_entity_poly.pdbx_strand_id
1 'polypeptide(L)'
;MKRLFFLYIISFSIGQKIMIPMDQTQNDHLKAYGIAYYALTSSINVEWLLNYRGGAFLFDENQLIISECKIRGVSFEKINASDLVGLYSTIDQNNMDIVLLEKNPKIAIYTPPNKQPWDDAVTLALTYAEVDYETLWDEEVHLGKLEKYDWLHLHHEDFTGQYGKFYRSHRNSQWYKDQKIQFEDVAKKLGYESVHQQKKGVARIIKDYVGNGGFLFAMCSATDSYDIALAMKNADGAYSVFDGTPIDPNVQSKLDYNQCFAFTDFKLLSDPMIYEFSDIDLPSSNNPITRGAEADYFSLFEFSAKYDPVPTMLTQNHVSIVKGFMGQTTGFDKDKVKNHIVIMGEDPSTNQVKYLHGNFGKGTFTFYGGHDPEDYQHFVGDPPTDLSLHRNSPGYRLILNNILFPAARKKERKT
;
A
#
# COMPACT_ATOMS: atom_id res chain seq x y z
N MET A 1 43.25 56.08 13.29
CA MET A 1 43.02 54.73 12.79
C MET A 1 41.51 54.48 12.72
N LYS A 2 40.91 54.62 11.51
CA LYS A 2 39.47 54.34 11.26
C LYS A 2 39.36 52.84 10.93
N ARG A 3 38.69 52.05 11.78
CA ARG A 3 38.36 50.65 11.50
C ARG A 3 37.13 50.64 10.58
N LEU A 4 37.30 50.17 9.33
CA LEU A 4 36.24 49.88 8.38
C LEU A 4 35.62 48.54 8.83
N PHE A 5 34.34 48.57 9.25
CA PHE A 5 33.54 47.34 9.45
C PHE A 5 32.97 46.95 8.07
N PHE A 6 33.46 45.85 7.52
CA PHE A 6 32.82 45.18 6.38
C PHE A 6 31.61 44.39 6.90
N LEU A 7 30.43 44.89 6.63
CA LEU A 7 29.20 44.10 6.81
C LEU A 7 29.14 43.11 5.62
N TYR A 8 29.38 41.84 5.92
CA TYR A 8 29.05 40.75 4.99
C TYR A 8 27.52 40.58 5.00
N ILE A 9 26.84 41.13 4.01
CA ILE A 9 25.45 40.79 3.71
C ILE A 9 25.49 39.42 3.04
N ILE A 10 25.19 38.35 3.81
CA ILE A 10 24.89 37.06 3.25
C ILE A 10 23.50 37.21 2.59
N SER A 11 23.51 37.48 1.29
CA SER A 11 22.29 37.38 0.47
C SER A 11 21.89 35.90 0.42
N PHE A 12 20.92 35.47 1.23
CA PHE A 12 20.20 34.25 0.94
C PHE A 12 19.46 34.50 -0.39
N SER A 13 20.04 34.01 -1.50
CA SER A 13 19.32 33.88 -2.74
C SER A 13 18.26 32.81 -2.51
N ILE A 14 17.03 33.22 -2.21
CA ILE A 14 15.88 32.32 -2.28
C ILE A 14 15.74 32.00 -3.77
N GLY A 15 16.18 30.81 -4.18
CA GLY A 15 16.09 30.32 -5.55
C GLY A 15 14.63 30.21 -5.99
N GLN A 16 14.40 30.21 -7.28
CA GLN A 16 13.10 29.84 -7.84
C GLN A 16 12.83 28.36 -7.55
N LYS A 17 11.57 28.03 -7.28
CA LYS A 17 11.12 26.65 -7.08
C LYS A 17 10.14 26.22 -8.15
N ILE A 18 9.97 24.93 -8.30
CA ILE A 18 8.98 24.29 -9.15
C ILE A 18 8.00 23.57 -8.25
N MET A 19 6.72 23.85 -8.41
CA MET A 19 5.65 23.15 -7.71
C MET A 19 4.87 22.29 -8.70
N ILE A 20 4.65 21.03 -8.33
CA ILE A 20 3.69 20.13 -8.98
C ILE A 20 2.43 20.14 -8.13
N PRO A 21 1.35 20.82 -8.58
CA PRO A 21 0.08 20.81 -7.86
C PRO A 21 -0.52 19.42 -7.88
N MET A 22 -1.23 19.06 -6.83
CA MET A 22 -1.91 17.77 -6.70
C MET A 22 -3.41 17.92 -6.47
N ASP A 23 -3.94 19.11 -6.71
CA ASP A 23 -5.37 19.43 -6.77
C ASP A 23 -5.94 19.12 -8.19
N GLN A 24 -7.17 19.53 -8.44
CA GLN A 24 -7.86 19.28 -9.71
C GLN A 24 -7.24 20.00 -10.92
N THR A 25 -6.23 20.85 -10.74
CA THR A 25 -5.49 21.48 -11.84
C THR A 25 -4.41 20.57 -12.43
N GLN A 26 -4.12 19.45 -11.79
CA GLN A 26 -3.16 18.46 -12.28
C GLN A 26 -3.74 17.64 -13.44
N ASN A 27 -2.98 17.54 -14.53
CA ASN A 27 -3.37 16.75 -15.70
C ASN A 27 -3.22 15.22 -15.45
N ASP A 28 -2.18 14.84 -14.69
CA ASP A 28 -1.85 13.45 -14.43
C ASP A 28 -1.29 13.29 -13.01
N HIS A 29 -2.17 12.99 -12.06
CA HIS A 29 -1.77 12.79 -10.67
C HIS A 29 -0.83 11.60 -10.50
N LEU A 30 -1.05 10.50 -11.24
CA LEU A 30 -0.28 9.28 -11.05
C LEU A 30 1.16 9.48 -11.51
N LYS A 31 1.39 10.11 -12.67
CA LYS A 31 2.73 10.44 -13.14
C LYS A 31 3.44 11.51 -12.30
N ALA A 32 2.69 12.35 -11.58
CA ALA A 32 3.29 13.32 -10.66
C ALA A 32 4.08 12.63 -9.53
N TYR A 33 3.61 11.48 -9.02
CA TYR A 33 4.38 10.66 -8.08
C TYR A 33 5.65 10.10 -8.71
N GLY A 34 5.58 9.70 -9.98
CA GLY A 34 6.76 9.27 -10.73
C GLY A 34 7.80 10.37 -10.89
N ILE A 35 7.40 11.64 -11.05
CA ILE A 35 8.33 12.77 -11.03
C ILE A 35 9.00 12.93 -9.66
N ALA A 36 8.23 12.81 -8.56
CA ALA A 36 8.79 12.88 -7.22
C ALA A 36 9.80 11.74 -6.97
N TYR A 37 9.47 10.51 -7.38
CA TYR A 37 10.37 9.36 -7.31
C TYR A 37 11.64 9.59 -8.17
N TYR A 38 11.50 10.04 -9.40
CA TYR A 38 12.62 10.35 -10.29
C TYR A 38 13.55 11.41 -9.69
N ALA A 39 13.01 12.44 -9.04
CA ALA A 39 13.82 13.43 -8.34
C ALA A 39 14.70 12.76 -7.25
N LEU A 40 14.12 11.87 -6.46
CA LEU A 40 14.85 11.15 -5.41
C LEU A 40 15.94 10.22 -5.99
N THR A 41 15.69 9.54 -7.12
CA THR A 41 16.73 8.75 -7.80
C THR A 41 17.89 9.62 -8.30
N SER A 42 17.58 10.86 -8.66
CA SER A 42 18.56 11.87 -9.09
C SER A 42 19.19 12.65 -7.92
N SER A 43 18.98 12.20 -6.67
CA SER A 43 19.47 12.87 -5.45
C SER A 43 18.96 14.30 -5.28
N ILE A 44 17.77 14.59 -5.79
CA ILE A 44 17.07 15.87 -5.63
C ILE A 44 16.00 15.66 -4.54
N ASN A 45 16.10 16.42 -3.45
CA ASN A 45 15.14 16.39 -2.37
C ASN A 45 13.79 16.99 -2.81
N VAL A 46 12.71 16.50 -2.22
CA VAL A 46 11.34 16.90 -2.52
C VAL A 46 10.64 17.35 -1.24
N GLU A 47 10.08 18.54 -1.23
CA GLU A 47 9.18 18.98 -0.17
C GLU A 47 7.74 18.52 -0.50
N TRP A 48 7.19 17.60 0.25
CA TRP A 48 5.79 17.20 0.15
C TRP A 48 4.94 18.11 1.01
N LEU A 49 4.11 18.94 0.37
CA LEU A 49 3.32 19.97 1.03
C LEU A 49 1.97 19.39 1.48
N LEU A 50 1.90 18.88 2.70
CA LEU A 50 0.71 18.21 3.22
C LEU A 50 -0.47 19.18 3.33
N ASN A 51 -1.63 18.75 2.83
CA ASN A 51 -2.88 19.51 2.74
C ASN A 51 -2.80 20.82 1.90
N TYR A 52 -1.65 21.14 1.32
CA TYR A 52 -1.54 22.27 0.41
C TYR A 52 -1.75 21.80 -1.03
N ARG A 53 -2.77 22.33 -1.70
CA ARG A 53 -3.12 21.98 -3.09
C ARG A 53 -3.17 20.47 -3.37
N GLY A 54 -3.85 19.72 -2.47
CA GLY A 54 -4.00 18.27 -2.58
C GLY A 54 -2.76 17.45 -2.23
N GLY A 55 -1.78 18.04 -1.53
CA GLY A 55 -0.49 17.37 -1.21
C GLY A 55 0.55 17.58 -2.31
N ALA A 56 0.77 18.84 -2.71
CA ALA A 56 1.68 19.23 -3.78
C ALA A 56 3.14 18.88 -3.50
N PHE A 57 3.93 18.67 -4.55
CA PHE A 57 5.38 18.49 -4.47
C PHE A 57 6.11 19.77 -4.86
N LEU A 58 7.13 20.16 -4.08
CA LEU A 58 7.91 21.36 -4.32
C LEU A 58 9.41 21.00 -4.42
N PHE A 59 10.08 21.52 -5.43
CA PHE A 59 11.48 21.24 -5.76
C PHE A 59 12.26 22.56 -5.93
N ASP A 60 13.55 22.56 -5.68
CA ASP A 60 14.43 23.60 -6.19
C ASP A 60 14.38 23.61 -7.74
N GLU A 61 14.44 24.79 -8.37
CA GLU A 61 14.37 24.88 -9.83
C GLU A 61 15.45 24.01 -10.48
N ASN A 62 15.01 23.02 -11.26
CA ASN A 62 15.87 22.07 -11.92
C ASN A 62 15.37 21.76 -13.33
N GLN A 63 16.24 21.90 -14.34
CA GLN A 63 15.85 21.67 -15.73
C GLN A 63 15.52 20.19 -16.02
N LEU A 64 16.10 19.24 -15.27
CA LEU A 64 15.74 17.82 -15.41
C LEU A 64 14.28 17.63 -15.02
N ILE A 65 13.85 18.15 -13.87
CA ILE A 65 12.46 18.03 -13.39
C ILE A 65 11.49 18.72 -14.36
N ILE A 66 11.83 19.91 -14.86
CA ILE A 66 11.00 20.61 -15.85
C ILE A 66 10.85 19.77 -17.12
N SER A 67 11.94 19.17 -17.59
CA SER A 67 11.92 18.33 -18.79
C SER A 67 11.06 17.09 -18.59
N GLU A 68 11.20 16.40 -17.46
CA GLU A 68 10.40 15.22 -17.12
C GLU A 68 8.91 15.55 -16.99
N CYS A 69 8.55 16.68 -16.35
CA CYS A 69 7.16 17.12 -16.28
C CYS A 69 6.56 17.31 -17.69
N LYS A 70 7.32 17.93 -18.62
CA LYS A 70 6.87 18.12 -20.00
C LYS A 70 6.75 16.81 -20.77
N ILE A 71 7.72 15.91 -20.64
CA ILE A 71 7.75 14.61 -21.32
C ILE A 71 6.56 13.75 -20.86
N ARG A 72 6.31 13.72 -19.56
CA ARG A 72 5.26 12.88 -18.95
C ARG A 72 3.88 13.54 -18.91
N GLY A 73 3.75 14.82 -19.36
CA GLY A 73 2.47 15.54 -19.38
C GLY A 73 1.98 15.98 -18.01
N VAL A 74 2.88 16.11 -17.02
CA VAL A 74 2.56 16.55 -15.65
C VAL A 74 2.54 18.06 -15.57
N SER A 75 1.46 18.62 -15.00
CA SER A 75 1.34 20.08 -14.77
C SER A 75 2.33 20.54 -13.70
N PHE A 76 3.00 21.67 -13.94
CA PHE A 76 3.88 22.30 -12.95
C PHE A 76 3.82 23.82 -13.03
N GLU A 77 4.17 24.49 -11.93
CA GLU A 77 4.22 25.95 -11.79
C GLU A 77 5.61 26.39 -11.34
N LYS A 78 6.09 27.50 -11.88
CA LYS A 78 7.31 28.16 -11.38
C LYS A 78 6.92 29.13 -10.28
N ILE A 79 7.53 28.97 -9.11
CA ILE A 79 7.26 29.78 -7.92
C ILE A 79 8.47 30.71 -7.72
N ASN A 80 8.24 32.01 -7.84
CA ASN A 80 9.27 33.00 -7.57
C ASN A 80 9.46 33.24 -6.06
N ALA A 81 10.50 33.96 -5.66
CA ALA A 81 10.87 34.18 -4.28
C ALA A 81 9.77 34.89 -3.45
N SER A 82 9.01 35.81 -4.05
CA SER A 82 7.93 36.52 -3.35
C SER A 82 6.72 35.60 -3.09
N ASP A 83 6.36 34.78 -4.08
CA ASP A 83 5.25 33.85 -3.99
C ASP A 83 5.59 32.70 -3.02
N LEU A 84 6.87 32.30 -2.96
CA LEU A 84 7.35 31.28 -2.02
C LEU A 84 7.19 31.71 -0.56
N VAL A 85 7.43 32.98 -0.23
CA VAL A 85 7.17 33.52 1.12
C VAL A 85 5.69 33.40 1.45
N GLY A 86 4.81 33.75 0.51
CA GLY A 86 3.36 33.62 0.68
C GLY A 86 2.92 32.17 0.87
N LEU A 87 3.49 31.24 0.09
CA LEU A 87 3.24 29.80 0.19
C LEU A 87 3.60 29.26 1.59
N TYR A 88 4.82 29.50 2.06
CA TYR A 88 5.24 29.03 3.38
C TYR A 88 4.44 29.70 4.53
N SER A 89 4.09 30.99 4.40
CA SER A 89 3.20 31.65 5.35
C SER A 89 1.83 31.00 5.38
N THR A 90 1.27 30.61 4.24
CA THR A 90 -0.01 29.91 4.14
C THR A 90 0.05 28.57 4.85
N ILE A 91 1.12 27.80 4.63
CA ILE A 91 1.33 26.49 5.29
C ILE A 91 1.43 26.69 6.81
N ASP A 92 2.20 27.66 7.27
CA ASP A 92 2.40 27.92 8.70
C ASP A 92 1.09 28.33 9.42
N GLN A 93 0.26 29.12 8.76
CA GLN A 93 -0.98 29.65 9.35
C GLN A 93 -2.18 28.70 9.30
N ASN A 94 -2.13 27.62 8.49
CA ASN A 94 -3.25 26.71 8.29
C ASN A 94 -2.91 25.29 8.78
N ASN A 95 -3.87 24.37 8.64
CA ASN A 95 -3.70 22.93 8.88
C ASN A 95 -2.90 22.27 7.75
N MET A 96 -1.66 22.70 7.58
CA MET A 96 -0.72 22.25 6.54
C MET A 96 0.66 22.05 7.15
N ASP A 97 1.50 21.24 6.54
CA ASP A 97 2.90 21.04 6.96
C ASP A 97 3.76 20.59 5.78
N ILE A 98 5.07 20.51 5.99
CA ILE A 98 6.04 20.11 4.99
C ILE A 98 6.74 18.85 5.48
N VAL A 99 6.73 17.81 4.64
CA VAL A 99 7.54 16.61 4.85
C VAL A 99 8.64 16.56 3.79
N LEU A 100 9.88 16.52 4.24
CA LEU A 100 11.01 16.39 3.32
C LEU A 100 11.20 14.92 2.93
N LEU A 101 11.19 14.65 1.63
CA LEU A 101 11.54 13.36 1.04
C LEU A 101 13.01 13.43 0.63
N GLU A 102 13.85 12.50 1.14
CA GLU A 102 15.31 12.58 1.00
C GLU A 102 15.94 11.29 0.44
N LYS A 103 15.19 10.20 0.45
CA LYS A 103 15.69 8.87 0.11
C LYS A 103 14.93 8.30 -1.07
N ASN A 104 15.65 7.72 -2.03
CA ASN A 104 15.04 6.88 -3.06
C ASN A 104 14.62 5.52 -2.46
N PRO A 105 13.32 5.22 -2.31
CA PRO A 105 12.86 3.94 -1.77
C PRO A 105 13.20 2.79 -2.71
N LYS A 106 13.72 1.71 -2.17
CA LYS A 106 13.89 0.44 -2.88
C LYS A 106 12.63 -0.40 -2.70
N ILE A 107 11.98 -0.74 -3.80
CA ILE A 107 10.66 -1.34 -3.85
C ILE A 107 10.76 -2.80 -4.26
N ALA A 108 10.11 -3.68 -3.50
CA ALA A 108 9.93 -5.08 -3.83
C ALA A 108 8.45 -5.43 -3.96
N ILE A 109 8.13 -6.28 -4.92
CA ILE A 109 6.82 -6.88 -5.13
C ILE A 109 6.96 -8.38 -4.87
N TYR A 110 6.17 -8.91 -3.94
CA TYR A 110 6.11 -10.34 -3.68
C TYR A 110 5.09 -10.97 -4.63
N THR A 111 5.56 -11.75 -5.59
CA THR A 111 4.72 -12.36 -6.61
C THR A 111 5.37 -13.63 -7.15
N PRO A 112 4.60 -14.68 -7.51
CA PRO A 112 5.16 -15.88 -8.13
C PRO A 112 5.79 -15.55 -9.50
N PRO A 113 6.82 -16.29 -9.94
CA PRO A 113 7.56 -16.00 -11.15
C PRO A 113 6.79 -16.30 -12.44
N ASN A 114 5.68 -17.03 -12.36
CA ASN A 114 4.82 -17.35 -13.50
C ASN A 114 3.72 -16.31 -13.71
N LYS A 115 3.26 -16.18 -14.95
CA LYS A 115 2.13 -15.27 -15.24
C LYS A 115 0.87 -15.73 -14.52
N GLN A 116 0.30 -14.84 -13.74
CA GLN A 116 -0.99 -15.05 -13.07
C GLN A 116 -2.16 -14.74 -14.05
N PRO A 117 -3.34 -15.33 -13.84
CA PRO A 117 -4.53 -15.04 -14.65
C PRO A 117 -5.26 -13.76 -14.21
N TRP A 118 -4.62 -12.90 -13.47
CA TRP A 118 -5.05 -11.57 -13.02
C TRP A 118 -3.86 -10.61 -13.06
N ASP A 119 -4.14 -9.33 -13.00
CA ASP A 119 -3.14 -8.27 -12.86
C ASP A 119 -2.92 -7.88 -11.40
N ASP A 120 -2.02 -6.95 -11.19
CA ASP A 120 -1.70 -6.37 -9.88
C ASP A 120 -1.79 -4.84 -9.97
N ALA A 121 -2.75 -4.24 -9.26
CA ALA A 121 -3.00 -2.80 -9.29
C ALA A 121 -1.76 -1.99 -8.90
N VAL A 122 -0.91 -2.49 -8.01
CA VAL A 122 0.32 -1.80 -7.62
C VAL A 122 1.36 -1.83 -8.74
N THR A 123 1.57 -2.98 -9.38
CA THR A 123 2.50 -3.07 -10.52
C THR A 123 2.03 -2.22 -11.70
N LEU A 124 0.72 -2.12 -11.93
CA LEU A 124 0.13 -1.20 -12.91
C LEU A 124 0.45 0.25 -12.55
N ALA A 125 0.23 0.65 -11.29
CA ALA A 125 0.53 2.00 -10.81
C ALA A 125 2.01 2.36 -10.94
N LEU A 126 2.90 1.45 -10.52
CA LEU A 126 4.35 1.65 -10.60
C LEU A 126 4.82 1.78 -12.05
N THR A 127 4.36 0.89 -12.91
CA THR A 127 4.69 0.90 -14.34
C THR A 127 4.20 2.18 -15.02
N TYR A 128 2.96 2.59 -14.74
CA TYR A 128 2.39 3.83 -15.31
C TYR A 128 3.11 5.09 -14.81
N ALA A 129 3.43 5.14 -13.53
CA ALA A 129 4.17 6.24 -12.91
C ALA A 129 5.68 6.21 -13.23
N GLU A 130 6.17 5.17 -13.88
CA GLU A 130 7.59 4.94 -14.19
C GLU A 130 8.46 4.90 -12.93
N VAL A 131 8.03 4.10 -11.95
CA VAL A 131 8.72 3.83 -10.69
C VAL A 131 9.35 2.43 -10.76
N ASP A 132 10.64 2.34 -10.49
CA ASP A 132 11.39 1.08 -10.53
C ASP A 132 11.03 0.18 -9.35
N TYR A 133 10.90 -1.14 -9.62
CA TYR A 133 10.68 -2.17 -8.61
C TYR A 133 11.34 -3.50 -9.00
N GLU A 134 11.55 -4.36 -8.04
CA GLU A 134 12.02 -5.73 -8.25
C GLU A 134 10.98 -6.73 -7.72
N THR A 135 10.93 -7.92 -8.32
CA THR A 135 10.04 -9.00 -7.86
C THR A 135 10.80 -10.00 -6.99
N LEU A 136 10.15 -10.48 -5.95
CA LEU A 136 10.62 -11.54 -5.05
C LEU A 136 9.55 -12.61 -4.92
N TRP A 137 9.99 -13.85 -4.61
CA TRP A 137 9.10 -14.93 -4.26
C TRP A 137 9.59 -15.68 -3.01
N ASP A 138 8.98 -16.79 -2.70
CA ASP A 138 9.23 -17.61 -1.52
C ASP A 138 10.73 -17.89 -1.27
N GLU A 139 11.47 -18.27 -2.33
CA GLU A 139 12.89 -18.60 -2.23
C GLU A 139 13.73 -17.37 -1.86
N GLU A 140 13.47 -16.24 -2.52
CA GLU A 140 14.18 -14.99 -2.24
C GLU A 140 13.92 -14.50 -0.82
N VAL A 141 12.68 -14.64 -0.34
CA VAL A 141 12.31 -14.28 1.04
C VAL A 141 13.07 -15.15 2.04
N HIS A 142 13.12 -16.47 1.83
CA HIS A 142 13.88 -17.39 2.67
C HIS A 142 15.39 -17.16 2.65
N LEU A 143 15.93 -16.67 1.53
CA LEU A 143 17.33 -16.28 1.39
C LEU A 143 17.67 -14.93 2.03
N GLY A 144 16.72 -14.28 2.70
CA GLY A 144 16.93 -13.00 3.39
C GLY A 144 17.05 -11.79 2.45
N LYS A 145 16.60 -11.89 1.18
CA LYS A 145 16.74 -10.77 0.23
C LYS A 145 15.86 -9.57 0.59
N LEU A 146 14.85 -9.71 1.45
CA LEU A 146 13.99 -8.60 1.91
C LEU A 146 14.76 -7.45 2.57
N GLU A 147 15.87 -7.72 3.24
CA GLU A 147 16.68 -6.71 3.92
C GLU A 147 17.23 -5.61 2.99
N LYS A 148 17.21 -5.84 1.67
CA LYS A 148 17.69 -4.88 0.67
C LYS A 148 16.68 -3.80 0.31
N TYR A 149 15.41 -4.01 0.67
CA TYR A 149 14.28 -3.17 0.25
C TYR A 149 13.73 -2.39 1.42
N ASP A 150 13.22 -1.20 1.11
CA ASP A 150 12.57 -0.33 2.06
C ASP A 150 11.07 -0.61 2.14
N TRP A 151 10.49 -1.07 1.05
CA TRP A 151 9.05 -1.26 0.88
C TRP A 151 8.75 -2.58 0.19
N LEU A 152 7.79 -3.32 0.73
CA LEU A 152 7.31 -4.61 0.22
C LEU A 152 5.82 -4.56 -0.05
N HIS A 153 5.41 -4.99 -1.24
CA HIS A 153 4.01 -5.18 -1.62
C HIS A 153 3.59 -6.64 -1.63
N LEU A 154 2.39 -6.90 -1.11
CA LEU A 154 1.65 -8.16 -1.19
C LEU A 154 0.26 -7.86 -1.76
N HIS A 155 -0.25 -8.65 -2.72
CA HIS A 155 -1.57 -8.39 -3.31
C HIS A 155 -2.53 -9.58 -3.19
N HIS A 156 -2.39 -10.57 -4.05
CA HIS A 156 -3.32 -11.71 -4.12
C HIS A 156 -2.81 -12.96 -3.44
N GLU A 157 -1.66 -12.90 -2.85
CA GLU A 157 -1.04 -14.07 -2.28
C GLU A 157 -1.82 -14.55 -1.06
N ASP A 158 -2.05 -15.86 -1.07
CA ASP A 158 -2.63 -16.56 0.04
C ASP A 158 -1.53 -17.11 0.97
N PHE A 159 -1.39 -16.51 2.13
CA PHE A 159 -0.45 -16.95 3.16
C PHE A 159 -0.99 -18.11 4.02
N THR A 160 -2.24 -18.53 3.80
CA THR A 160 -2.81 -19.69 4.49
C THR A 160 -2.49 -21.02 3.82
N GLY A 161 -1.99 -20.98 2.56
CA GLY A 161 -1.69 -22.18 1.78
C GLY A 161 -2.92 -22.90 1.23
N GLN A 162 -4.04 -22.22 1.11
CA GLN A 162 -5.28 -22.74 0.56
C GLN A 162 -5.46 -22.37 -0.94
N TYR A 163 -4.38 -21.97 -1.61
CA TYR A 163 -4.33 -21.60 -3.05
C TYR A 163 -5.40 -20.56 -3.43
N GLY A 164 -5.51 -19.49 -2.62
CA GLY A 164 -6.44 -18.40 -2.83
C GLY A 164 -7.90 -18.77 -2.64
N LYS A 165 -8.21 -19.90 -2.00
CA LYS A 165 -9.58 -20.41 -1.85
C LYS A 165 -10.32 -20.61 -3.18
N PHE A 166 -9.58 -20.76 -4.27
CA PHE A 166 -10.14 -20.99 -5.62
C PHE A 166 -10.62 -22.41 -5.87
N TYR A 167 -10.54 -23.32 -4.88
CA TYR A 167 -10.91 -24.73 -5.03
C TYR A 167 -12.32 -24.92 -5.59
N ARG A 168 -13.33 -24.23 -5.03
CA ARG A 168 -14.71 -24.35 -5.48
C ARG A 168 -14.86 -24.06 -6.97
N SER A 169 -14.33 -22.97 -7.43
CA SER A 169 -14.56 -22.42 -8.77
C SER A 169 -13.56 -22.92 -9.81
N HIS A 170 -12.30 -23.18 -9.41
CA HIS A 170 -11.19 -23.37 -10.33
C HIS A 170 -10.38 -24.67 -10.16
N ARG A 171 -10.78 -25.61 -9.27
CA ARG A 171 -10.03 -26.87 -9.07
C ARG A 171 -9.80 -27.69 -10.34
N ASN A 172 -10.61 -27.49 -11.38
CA ASN A 172 -10.46 -28.16 -12.68
C ASN A 172 -9.70 -27.32 -13.71
N SER A 173 -9.47 -26.03 -13.47
CA SER A 173 -8.75 -25.13 -14.36
C SER A 173 -7.27 -25.50 -14.43
N GLN A 174 -6.67 -25.38 -15.63
CA GLN A 174 -5.28 -25.75 -15.81
C GLN A 174 -4.34 -24.87 -14.98
N TRP A 175 -4.55 -23.56 -14.99
CA TRP A 175 -3.73 -22.62 -14.21
C TRP A 175 -3.73 -22.94 -12.69
N TYR A 176 -4.88 -23.38 -12.12
CA TYR A 176 -4.96 -23.75 -10.70
C TYR A 176 -4.13 -25.01 -10.39
N LYS A 177 -4.18 -26.02 -11.28
CA LYS A 177 -3.39 -27.23 -11.13
C LYS A 177 -1.89 -26.95 -11.26
N ASP A 178 -1.52 -26.11 -12.22
CA ASP A 178 -0.11 -25.72 -12.43
C ASP A 178 0.43 -24.92 -11.25
N GLN A 179 -0.36 -23.98 -10.72
CA GLN A 179 -0.04 -23.23 -9.50
C GLN A 179 0.18 -24.15 -8.31
N LYS A 180 -0.74 -25.13 -8.11
CA LYS A 180 -0.61 -26.11 -7.01
C LYS A 180 0.69 -26.87 -7.09
N ILE A 181 1.02 -27.43 -8.26
CA ILE A 181 2.28 -28.17 -8.49
C ILE A 181 3.49 -27.28 -8.20
N GLN A 182 3.51 -26.06 -8.73
CA GLN A 182 4.62 -25.13 -8.53
C GLN A 182 4.83 -24.80 -7.05
N PHE A 183 3.77 -24.52 -6.31
CA PHE A 183 3.85 -24.15 -4.90
C PHE A 183 4.30 -25.34 -4.03
N GLU A 184 3.81 -26.56 -4.33
CA GLU A 184 4.24 -27.79 -3.66
C GLU A 184 5.74 -28.07 -3.91
N ASP A 185 6.22 -27.85 -5.13
CA ASP A 185 7.63 -28.05 -5.48
C ASP A 185 8.54 -27.04 -4.75
N VAL A 186 8.12 -25.79 -4.66
CA VAL A 186 8.84 -24.74 -3.89
C VAL A 186 8.85 -25.09 -2.40
N ALA A 187 7.71 -25.49 -1.83
CA ALA A 187 7.63 -25.90 -0.42
C ALA A 187 8.61 -27.05 -0.11
N LYS A 188 8.64 -28.11 -0.95
CA LYS A 188 9.58 -29.22 -0.81
C LYS A 188 11.03 -28.76 -0.93
N LYS A 189 11.35 -27.92 -1.93
CA LYS A 189 12.69 -27.37 -2.14
C LYS A 189 13.19 -26.60 -0.91
N LEU A 190 12.29 -25.89 -0.23
CA LEU A 190 12.58 -25.16 0.99
C LEU A 190 12.53 -26.02 2.27
N GLY A 191 12.28 -27.34 2.15
CA GLY A 191 12.27 -28.28 3.26
C GLY A 191 10.98 -28.34 4.08
N TYR A 192 9.87 -27.86 3.54
CA TYR A 192 8.55 -27.91 4.17
C TYR A 192 7.75 -29.11 3.70
N GLU A 193 6.90 -29.65 4.59
CA GLU A 193 6.02 -30.77 4.31
C GLU A 193 4.79 -30.36 3.49
N SER A 194 4.34 -29.10 3.63
CA SER A 194 3.19 -28.56 2.91
C SER A 194 3.34 -27.08 2.58
N VAL A 195 2.56 -26.62 1.60
CA VAL A 195 2.46 -25.19 1.23
C VAL A 195 1.93 -24.37 2.41
N HIS A 196 0.98 -24.92 3.19
CA HIS A 196 0.49 -24.26 4.40
C HIS A 196 1.61 -23.94 5.40
N GLN A 197 2.47 -24.92 5.70
CA GLN A 197 3.62 -24.69 6.59
C GLN A 197 4.61 -23.69 6.01
N GLN A 198 4.90 -23.80 4.73
CA GLN A 198 5.83 -22.92 4.03
C GLN A 198 5.34 -21.47 4.02
N LYS A 199 4.06 -21.20 3.67
CA LYS A 199 3.49 -19.85 3.65
C LYS A 199 3.46 -19.21 5.04
N LYS A 200 3.17 -19.96 6.11
CA LYS A 200 3.36 -19.47 7.50
C LYS A 200 4.82 -19.13 7.81
N GLY A 201 5.77 -19.86 7.23
CA GLY A 201 7.20 -19.54 7.31
C GLY A 201 7.52 -18.19 6.66
N VAL A 202 7.05 -17.97 5.44
CA VAL A 202 7.19 -16.71 4.72
C VAL A 202 6.55 -15.55 5.48
N ALA A 203 5.32 -15.72 5.97
CA ALA A 203 4.63 -14.68 6.73
C ALA A 203 5.45 -14.24 7.98
N ARG A 204 6.11 -15.17 8.66
CA ARG A 204 7.01 -14.85 9.80
C ARG A 204 8.23 -14.06 9.37
N ILE A 205 8.87 -14.44 8.26
CA ILE A 205 10.03 -13.70 7.75
C ILE A 205 9.64 -12.26 7.37
N ILE A 206 8.48 -12.08 6.72
CA ILE A 206 7.94 -10.75 6.40
C ILE A 206 7.62 -9.98 7.69
N LYS A 207 7.07 -10.63 8.72
CA LYS A 207 6.85 -10.02 10.03
C LYS A 207 8.14 -9.50 10.65
N ASP A 208 9.21 -10.29 10.60
CA ASP A 208 10.52 -9.90 11.12
C ASP A 208 11.11 -8.74 10.31
N TYR A 209 10.96 -8.74 8.98
CA TYR A 209 11.34 -7.62 8.11
C TYR A 209 10.66 -6.32 8.53
N VAL A 210 9.34 -6.33 8.74
CA VAL A 210 8.61 -5.15 9.22
C VAL A 210 9.09 -4.76 10.63
N GLY A 211 9.23 -5.73 11.53
CA GLY A 211 9.72 -5.50 12.88
C GLY A 211 11.11 -4.83 12.94
N ASN A 212 11.94 -5.06 11.94
CA ASN A 212 13.28 -4.47 11.79
C ASN A 212 13.29 -3.10 11.12
N GLY A 213 12.15 -2.62 10.59
CA GLY A 213 12.01 -1.27 10.00
C GLY A 213 11.53 -1.24 8.56
N GLY A 214 11.15 -2.37 7.99
CA GLY A 214 10.56 -2.45 6.66
C GLY A 214 9.14 -1.87 6.63
N PHE A 215 8.72 -1.46 5.44
CA PHE A 215 7.36 -0.95 5.15
C PHE A 215 6.60 -1.99 4.34
N LEU A 216 5.49 -2.46 4.87
CA LEU A 216 4.61 -3.41 4.22
C LEU A 216 3.37 -2.71 3.68
N PHE A 217 3.03 -2.96 2.42
CA PHE A 217 1.75 -2.57 1.83
C PHE A 217 1.07 -3.81 1.27
N ALA A 218 -0.10 -4.14 1.79
CA ALA A 218 -0.87 -5.29 1.32
C ALA A 218 -2.25 -4.86 0.80
N MET A 219 -2.71 -5.55 -0.24
CA MET A 219 -4.03 -5.37 -0.83
C MET A 219 -4.76 -6.71 -0.96
N CYS A 220 -6.06 -6.64 -1.18
CA CYS A 220 -6.90 -7.78 -1.48
C CYS A 220 -6.71 -8.93 -0.47
N SER A 221 -6.66 -10.16 -0.94
CA SER A 221 -6.53 -11.37 -0.10
C SER A 221 -5.23 -11.47 0.68
N ALA A 222 -4.19 -10.73 0.30
CA ALA A 222 -2.95 -10.71 1.07
C ALA A 222 -3.06 -9.97 2.41
N THR A 223 -4.13 -9.22 2.67
CA THR A 223 -4.34 -8.49 3.92
C THR A 223 -4.74 -9.42 5.06
N ASP A 224 -5.89 -10.07 4.93
CA ASP A 224 -6.43 -10.96 5.97
C ASP A 224 -5.72 -12.32 5.97
N SER A 225 -5.41 -12.92 4.81
CA SER A 225 -4.70 -14.20 4.77
C SER A 225 -3.32 -14.14 5.44
N TYR A 226 -2.64 -13.00 5.37
CA TYR A 226 -1.37 -12.78 6.05
C TYR A 226 -1.55 -12.80 7.58
N ASP A 227 -2.49 -12.04 8.13
CA ASP A 227 -2.77 -12.03 9.56
C ASP A 227 -3.30 -13.37 10.05
N ILE A 228 -4.12 -14.06 9.25
CA ILE A 228 -4.61 -15.42 9.54
C ILE A 228 -3.43 -16.40 9.61
N ALA A 229 -2.47 -16.34 8.67
CA ALA A 229 -1.28 -17.19 8.71
C ALA A 229 -0.44 -16.95 9.96
N LEU A 230 -0.32 -15.70 10.40
CA LEU A 230 0.38 -15.34 11.64
C LEU A 230 -0.37 -15.88 12.87
N ALA A 231 -1.70 -15.77 12.92
CA ALA A 231 -2.53 -16.31 14.01
C ALA A 231 -2.43 -17.82 14.11
N MET A 232 -2.32 -18.51 12.97
CA MET A 232 -2.17 -19.97 12.89
C MET A 232 -0.75 -20.48 13.15
N LYS A 233 0.09 -19.70 13.83
CA LYS A 233 1.50 -20.05 14.09
C LYS A 233 1.71 -21.50 14.52
N ASN A 234 0.84 -22.01 15.40
CA ASN A 234 0.92 -23.34 16.00
C ASN A 234 -0.30 -24.22 15.65
N ALA A 235 -1.04 -23.89 14.61
CA ALA A 235 -2.24 -24.59 14.20
C ALA A 235 -2.22 -24.88 12.70
N ASP A 236 -2.93 -25.94 12.30
CA ASP A 236 -3.21 -26.25 10.92
C ASP A 236 -4.67 -25.92 10.61
N GLY A 237 -4.87 -24.87 9.80
CA GLY A 237 -6.19 -24.41 9.37
C GLY A 237 -6.51 -24.77 7.91
N ALA A 238 -5.60 -25.45 7.21
CA ALA A 238 -5.83 -25.89 5.84
C ALA A 238 -6.60 -27.21 5.80
N TYR A 239 -7.60 -27.28 4.94
CA TYR A 239 -8.35 -28.52 4.74
C TYR A 239 -7.52 -29.54 3.92
N SER A 240 -7.71 -30.83 4.14
CA SER A 240 -6.96 -31.91 3.50
C SER A 240 -6.95 -31.89 1.94
N VAL A 241 -7.93 -31.24 1.33
CA VAL A 241 -7.93 -31.04 -0.14
C VAL A 241 -6.81 -30.13 -0.64
N PHE A 242 -6.25 -29.31 0.26
CA PHE A 242 -5.16 -28.39 -0.04
C PHE A 242 -3.79 -29.02 0.16
N ASP A 243 -3.55 -29.66 1.31
CA ASP A 243 -2.21 -30.12 1.70
C ASP A 243 -2.13 -31.63 2.07
N GLY A 244 -3.25 -32.35 1.99
CA GLY A 244 -3.30 -33.79 2.28
C GLY A 244 -3.36 -34.16 3.76
N THR A 245 -3.29 -33.18 4.67
CA THR A 245 -3.38 -33.37 6.14
C THR A 245 -4.75 -32.96 6.66
N PRO A 246 -5.24 -33.56 7.75
CA PRO A 246 -6.49 -33.12 8.35
C PRO A 246 -6.30 -31.80 9.09
N ILE A 247 -7.29 -30.91 8.97
CA ILE A 247 -7.33 -29.67 9.76
C ILE A 247 -7.25 -29.99 11.26
N ASP A 248 -6.57 -29.14 12.01
CA ASP A 248 -6.49 -29.27 13.47
C ASP A 248 -7.88 -29.28 14.13
N PRO A 249 -8.21 -30.25 14.96
CA PRO A 249 -9.39 -30.18 15.78
C PRO A 249 -9.37 -28.91 16.65
N ASN A 250 -10.50 -28.17 16.68
CA ASN A 250 -10.61 -26.92 17.43
C ASN A 250 -9.59 -25.84 17.02
N VAL A 251 -9.23 -25.76 15.73
CA VAL A 251 -8.28 -24.76 15.20
C VAL A 251 -8.59 -23.35 15.70
N GLN A 252 -9.87 -22.98 15.77
CA GLN A 252 -10.31 -21.66 16.22
C GLN A 252 -9.77 -21.30 17.63
N SER A 253 -9.73 -22.26 18.55
CA SER A 253 -9.24 -22.03 19.92
C SER A 253 -7.70 -21.98 20.03
N LYS A 254 -7.00 -22.34 18.94
CA LYS A 254 -5.53 -22.33 18.86
C LYS A 254 -4.97 -21.05 18.23
N LEU A 255 -5.82 -20.16 17.73
CA LEU A 255 -5.39 -18.92 17.12
C LEU A 255 -4.76 -17.98 18.14
N ASP A 256 -3.59 -17.43 17.80
CA ASP A 256 -2.90 -16.42 18.60
C ASP A 256 -2.99 -15.06 17.91
N TYR A 257 -4.04 -14.31 18.23
CA TYR A 257 -4.27 -12.97 17.66
C TYR A 257 -3.19 -11.94 18.02
N ASN A 258 -2.34 -12.22 19.04
CA ASN A 258 -1.20 -11.37 19.35
C ASN A 258 -0.12 -11.39 18.25
N GLN A 259 -0.14 -12.41 17.39
CA GLN A 259 0.76 -12.49 16.25
C GLN A 259 0.34 -11.60 15.09
N CYS A 260 -0.96 -11.29 14.97
CA CYS A 260 -1.55 -10.51 13.90
C CYS A 260 -1.12 -9.04 13.96
N PHE A 261 -1.07 -8.41 12.79
CA PHE A 261 -0.83 -6.99 12.66
C PHE A 261 -2.08 -6.17 12.95
N ALA A 262 -3.13 -6.36 12.16
CA ALA A 262 -4.31 -5.51 12.16
C ALA A 262 -5.52 -6.12 12.87
N PHE A 263 -5.70 -7.45 12.84
CA PHE A 263 -6.97 -8.07 13.17
C PHE A 263 -6.95 -8.92 14.44
N THR A 264 -8.12 -9.04 15.07
CA THR A 264 -8.35 -9.83 16.30
C THR A 264 -9.75 -10.46 16.28
N ASP A 265 -9.95 -11.50 17.09
CA ASP A 265 -11.25 -12.12 17.37
C ASP A 265 -12.05 -12.59 16.15
N PHE A 266 -11.37 -12.82 15.03
CA PHE A 266 -11.99 -13.33 13.81
C PHE A 266 -12.22 -14.84 13.87
N LYS A 267 -13.18 -15.29 13.06
CA LYS A 267 -13.52 -16.70 12.89
C LYS A 267 -13.04 -17.20 11.53
N LEU A 268 -12.29 -18.30 11.55
CA LEU A 268 -11.85 -18.96 10.32
C LEU A 268 -13.02 -19.60 9.57
N LEU A 269 -13.01 -19.47 8.26
CA LEU A 269 -13.90 -20.17 7.34
C LEU A 269 -13.10 -21.23 6.60
N SER A 270 -12.91 -22.40 7.24
CA SER A 270 -12.01 -23.44 6.73
C SER A 270 -12.60 -24.27 5.59
N ASP A 271 -13.94 -24.25 5.36
CA ASP A 271 -14.59 -25.01 4.29
C ASP A 271 -14.02 -24.59 2.93
N PRO A 272 -13.46 -25.55 2.13
CA PRO A 272 -12.91 -25.26 0.82
C PRO A 272 -13.94 -24.79 -0.22
N MET A 273 -15.24 -24.95 0.08
CA MET A 273 -16.34 -24.48 -0.76
C MET A 273 -16.76 -23.03 -0.47
N ILE A 274 -16.19 -22.40 0.57
CA ILE A 274 -16.37 -20.98 0.91
C ILE A 274 -15.18 -20.20 0.38
N TYR A 275 -15.42 -19.05 -0.23
CA TYR A 275 -14.38 -18.25 -0.88
C TYR A 275 -13.60 -17.37 0.10
N GLU A 276 -14.28 -16.86 1.10
CA GLU A 276 -13.69 -16.04 2.15
C GLU A 276 -12.79 -16.86 3.08
N PHE A 277 -11.73 -16.24 3.61
CA PHE A 277 -10.82 -16.88 4.58
C PHE A 277 -11.36 -16.84 6.01
N SER A 278 -12.06 -15.77 6.35
CA SER A 278 -12.59 -15.52 7.69
C SER A 278 -13.72 -14.50 7.66
N ASP A 279 -14.26 -14.15 8.83
CA ASP A 279 -15.20 -13.05 9.03
C ASP A 279 -14.51 -11.67 9.21
N ILE A 280 -13.22 -11.55 8.85
CA ILE A 280 -12.56 -10.25 8.67
C ILE A 280 -13.14 -9.56 7.44
N ASP A 281 -13.24 -10.31 6.33
CA ASP A 281 -13.88 -9.81 5.11
C ASP A 281 -15.38 -9.67 5.33
N LEU A 282 -15.97 -8.73 4.65
CA LEU A 282 -17.39 -8.48 4.76
C LEU A 282 -18.19 -9.68 4.24
N PRO A 283 -19.19 -10.15 4.99
CA PRO A 283 -20.02 -11.23 4.52
C PRO A 283 -20.73 -10.84 3.22
N SER A 284 -20.95 -11.82 2.34
CA SER A 284 -21.59 -11.63 1.04
C SER A 284 -22.94 -10.89 1.11
N SER A 285 -23.64 -10.99 2.25
CA SER A 285 -24.89 -10.26 2.51
C SER A 285 -24.71 -8.76 2.72
N ASN A 286 -23.54 -8.33 3.17
CA ASN A 286 -23.18 -6.93 3.39
C ASN A 286 -22.20 -6.41 2.32
N ASN A 287 -21.87 -7.27 1.37
CA ASN A 287 -20.94 -6.95 0.31
C ASN A 287 -21.54 -5.86 -0.61
N PRO A 288 -20.74 -4.90 -1.11
CA PRO A 288 -21.08 -3.91 -2.11
C PRO A 288 -21.77 -4.46 -3.36
N ILE A 289 -21.63 -5.75 -3.68
CA ILE A 289 -22.42 -6.43 -4.74
C ILE A 289 -23.91 -6.10 -4.69
N THR A 290 -24.48 -5.98 -3.49
CA THR A 290 -25.91 -5.65 -3.33
C THR A 290 -26.19 -4.17 -3.54
N ARG A 291 -25.19 -3.30 -3.43
CA ARG A 291 -25.33 -1.84 -3.59
C ARG A 291 -25.00 -1.37 -5.01
N GLY A 292 -24.15 -2.10 -5.72
CA GLY A 292 -23.60 -1.72 -7.03
C GLY A 292 -22.54 -0.61 -6.96
N ALA A 293 -21.79 -0.46 -8.04
CA ALA A 293 -20.67 0.47 -8.14
C ALA A 293 -21.03 1.93 -7.84
N GLU A 294 -22.26 2.35 -8.17
CA GLU A 294 -22.72 3.74 -8.03
C GLU A 294 -23.04 4.12 -6.59
N ALA A 295 -23.16 3.14 -5.68
CA ALA A 295 -23.48 3.36 -4.27
C ALA A 295 -22.32 2.99 -3.34
N ASP A 296 -21.21 2.49 -3.88
CA ASP A 296 -20.08 2.04 -3.08
C ASP A 296 -18.98 3.12 -3.03
N TYR A 297 -18.87 3.75 -1.86
CA TYR A 297 -17.90 4.80 -1.58
C TYR A 297 -17.38 4.66 -0.15
N PHE A 298 -16.16 5.14 0.10
CA PHE A 298 -15.61 5.30 1.44
C PHE A 298 -15.01 6.69 1.61
N SER A 299 -15.02 7.17 2.84
CA SER A 299 -14.48 8.47 3.23
C SER A 299 -13.05 8.30 3.73
N LEU A 300 -12.16 9.21 3.32
CA LEU A 300 -10.81 9.29 3.86
C LEU A 300 -10.81 10.02 5.20
N PHE A 301 -9.92 9.59 6.09
CA PHE A 301 -9.67 10.28 7.34
C PHE A 301 -9.14 11.69 7.07
N GLU A 302 -9.82 12.69 7.65
CA GLU A 302 -9.39 14.09 7.63
C GLU A 302 -8.46 14.33 8.83
N PHE A 303 -7.20 14.64 8.57
CA PHE A 303 -6.17 14.72 9.59
C PHE A 303 -5.59 16.13 9.76
N SER A 304 -5.00 16.36 10.95
CA SER A 304 -4.17 17.52 11.18
C SER A 304 -2.74 17.28 10.69
N ALA A 305 -2.34 17.98 9.63
CA ALA A 305 -0.98 17.86 9.08
C ALA A 305 0.09 18.24 10.13
N LYS A 306 -0.25 19.05 11.14
CA LYS A 306 0.68 19.53 12.18
C LYS A 306 0.78 18.59 13.37
N TYR A 307 -0.33 18.00 13.79
CA TYR A 307 -0.44 17.35 15.11
C TYR A 307 -0.67 15.85 15.03
N ASP A 308 -1.31 15.37 13.98
CA ASP A 308 -1.58 13.95 13.85
C ASP A 308 -0.31 13.13 13.54
N PRO A 309 -0.30 11.85 13.89
CA PRO A 309 0.80 10.97 13.58
C PRO A 309 1.05 10.92 12.07
N VAL A 310 2.29 10.80 11.70
CA VAL A 310 2.79 10.83 10.32
C VAL A 310 2.04 9.94 9.32
N PRO A 311 1.48 8.76 9.68
CA PRO A 311 0.81 7.92 8.70
C PRO A 311 -0.36 8.57 7.98
N THR A 312 -0.95 9.59 8.56
CA THR A 312 -2.12 10.26 7.99
C THR A 312 -1.81 11.04 6.72
N MET A 313 -0.53 11.34 6.43
CA MET A 313 -0.14 11.86 5.13
C MET A 313 -0.46 10.89 3.97
N LEU A 314 -0.64 9.59 4.27
CA LEU A 314 -1.05 8.58 3.29
C LEU A 314 -2.46 8.81 2.74
N THR A 315 -3.26 9.69 3.38
CA THR A 315 -4.57 10.11 2.90
C THR A 315 -4.53 11.35 2.00
N GLN A 316 -3.35 11.84 1.60
CA GLN A 316 -3.25 12.96 0.66
C GLN A 316 -3.96 12.62 -0.64
N ASN A 317 -5.00 13.40 -0.96
CA ASN A 317 -5.80 13.19 -2.15
C ASN A 317 -6.45 14.50 -2.61
N HIS A 318 -6.92 14.54 -3.87
CA HIS A 318 -7.66 15.67 -4.41
C HIS A 318 -9.17 15.57 -4.13
N VAL A 319 -9.60 14.46 -3.52
CA VAL A 319 -10.97 14.21 -3.06
C VAL A 319 -10.95 13.60 -1.66
N SER A 320 -11.99 13.82 -0.88
CA SER A 320 -12.17 13.25 0.46
C SER A 320 -12.99 11.96 0.46
N ILE A 321 -13.73 11.72 -0.61
CA ILE A 321 -14.57 10.52 -0.81
C ILE A 321 -14.05 9.79 -2.03
N VAL A 322 -13.75 8.51 -1.88
CA VAL A 322 -13.19 7.64 -2.90
C VAL A 322 -14.22 6.58 -3.27
N LYS A 323 -14.33 6.28 -4.56
CA LYS A 323 -15.18 5.20 -5.05
C LYS A 323 -14.67 3.87 -4.50
N GLY A 324 -15.57 3.04 -3.99
CA GLY A 324 -15.27 1.68 -3.56
C GLY A 324 -14.96 0.76 -4.74
N PHE A 325 -14.34 -0.35 -4.45
CA PHE A 325 -14.03 -1.40 -5.42
C PHE A 325 -13.92 -2.73 -4.68
N MET A 326 -14.17 -3.81 -5.41
CA MET A 326 -14.23 -5.14 -4.85
C MET A 326 -12.89 -5.87 -5.01
N GLY A 327 -12.78 -7.01 -4.33
CA GLY A 327 -11.69 -7.94 -4.41
C GLY A 327 -12.06 -9.22 -3.67
N GLN A 328 -11.16 -10.15 -3.54
CA GLN A 328 -11.38 -11.33 -2.72
C GLN A 328 -11.61 -10.91 -1.26
N THR A 329 -10.81 -9.97 -0.75
CA THR A 329 -11.07 -9.25 0.48
C THR A 329 -11.41 -7.81 0.12
N THR A 330 -12.71 -7.52 0.08
CA THR A 330 -13.23 -6.22 -0.39
C THR A 330 -12.98 -5.11 0.61
N GLY A 331 -13.11 -5.41 1.89
CA GLY A 331 -12.95 -4.50 3.01
C GLY A 331 -12.90 -5.29 4.31
N PHE A 332 -12.90 -4.59 5.43
CA PHE A 332 -12.70 -5.21 6.73
C PHE A 332 -13.84 -4.88 7.67
N ASP A 333 -14.33 -5.87 8.41
CA ASP A 333 -15.24 -5.66 9.53
C ASP A 333 -14.51 -4.84 10.62
N LYS A 334 -15.03 -3.65 10.90
CA LYS A 334 -14.45 -2.73 11.89
C LYS A 334 -14.31 -3.36 13.28
N ASP A 335 -15.22 -4.27 13.66
CA ASP A 335 -15.20 -4.95 14.96
C ASP A 335 -14.02 -5.94 15.07
N LYS A 336 -13.39 -6.32 13.95
CA LYS A 336 -12.20 -7.17 13.92
C LYS A 336 -10.89 -6.40 13.94
N VAL A 337 -10.94 -5.08 13.75
CA VAL A 337 -9.74 -4.24 13.73
C VAL A 337 -9.27 -3.96 15.16
N LYS A 338 -7.99 -4.16 15.44
CA LYS A 338 -7.38 -3.86 16.75
C LYS A 338 -7.45 -2.35 17.06
N ASN A 339 -7.71 -2.01 18.32
CA ASN A 339 -7.94 -0.62 18.76
C ASN A 339 -6.80 0.37 18.53
N HIS A 340 -5.56 -0.10 18.31
CA HIS A 340 -4.40 0.75 18.08
C HIS A 340 -4.12 1.02 16.60
N ILE A 341 -4.92 0.47 15.71
CA ILE A 341 -4.79 0.65 14.27
C ILE A 341 -5.45 1.94 13.84
N VAL A 342 -4.76 2.70 12.98
CA VAL A 342 -5.29 3.93 12.40
C VAL A 342 -6.19 3.56 11.21
N ILE A 343 -7.46 3.90 11.32
CA ILE A 343 -8.42 3.77 10.23
C ILE A 343 -8.28 5.01 9.35
N MET A 344 -7.79 4.84 8.13
CA MET A 344 -7.55 5.92 7.16
C MET A 344 -8.66 6.07 6.14
N GLY A 345 -9.48 5.04 5.96
CA GLY A 345 -10.63 5.08 5.06
C GLY A 345 -11.71 4.11 5.51
N GLU A 346 -12.95 4.58 5.63
CA GLU A 346 -14.09 3.78 6.07
C GLU A 346 -15.41 4.22 5.44
N ASP A 347 -16.36 3.30 5.38
CA ASP A 347 -17.78 3.61 5.14
C ASP A 347 -18.53 3.51 6.47
N PRO A 348 -18.83 4.63 7.14
CA PRO A 348 -19.47 4.62 8.44
C PRO A 348 -20.91 4.06 8.39
N SER A 349 -21.55 4.02 7.22
CA SER A 349 -22.92 3.52 7.07
C SER A 349 -23.01 1.99 7.14
N THR A 350 -21.91 1.29 6.90
CA THR A 350 -21.86 -0.17 6.80
C THR A 350 -20.92 -0.85 7.80
N ASN A 351 -20.31 -0.11 8.73
CA ASN A 351 -19.27 -0.60 9.64
C ASN A 351 -18.04 -1.19 8.89
N GLN A 352 -17.84 -0.76 7.65
CA GLN A 352 -16.77 -1.23 6.77
C GLN A 352 -15.55 -0.32 6.85
N VAL A 353 -14.40 -0.93 7.04
CA VAL A 353 -13.11 -0.26 6.91
C VAL A 353 -12.44 -0.71 5.61
N LYS A 354 -11.89 0.25 4.85
CA LYS A 354 -11.26 0.00 3.55
C LYS A 354 -9.75 0.17 3.58
N TYR A 355 -9.26 1.05 4.43
CA TYR A 355 -7.87 1.49 4.43
C TYR A 355 -7.36 1.65 5.87
N LEU A 356 -6.34 0.86 6.22
CA LEU A 356 -5.78 0.73 7.57
C LEU A 356 -4.29 1.01 7.57
N HIS A 357 -3.78 1.54 8.69
CA HIS A 357 -2.34 1.65 8.92
C HIS A 357 -1.98 1.33 10.36
N GLY A 358 -0.85 0.67 10.56
CA GLY A 358 -0.30 0.36 11.88
C GLY A 358 1.22 0.33 11.91
N ASN A 359 1.77 0.33 13.12
CA ASN A 359 3.18 0.16 13.37
C ASN A 359 3.44 -1.23 13.95
N PHE A 360 4.56 -1.85 13.57
CA PHE A 360 5.03 -3.08 14.16
C PHE A 360 6.55 -3.03 14.35
N GLY A 361 7.01 -3.11 15.60
CA GLY A 361 8.44 -2.96 15.90
C GLY A 361 8.97 -1.58 15.48
N LYS A 362 9.94 -1.57 14.56
CA LYS A 362 10.52 -0.34 13.99
C LYS A 362 9.89 0.08 12.67
N GLY A 363 9.12 -0.80 12.04
CA GLY A 363 8.49 -0.58 10.74
C GLY A 363 7.00 -0.33 10.82
N THR A 364 6.38 -0.33 9.66
CA THR A 364 4.97 -0.01 9.49
C THR A 364 4.31 -0.94 8.49
N PHE A 365 2.99 -1.02 8.55
CA PHE A 365 2.20 -1.72 7.55
C PHE A 365 0.96 -0.92 7.19
N THR A 366 0.48 -1.11 5.97
CA THR A 366 -0.76 -0.53 5.46
C THR A 366 -1.55 -1.63 4.74
N PHE A 367 -2.82 -1.77 5.07
CA PHE A 367 -3.75 -2.70 4.43
C PHE A 367 -4.83 -1.93 3.68
N TYR A 368 -5.05 -2.29 2.41
CA TYR A 368 -6.03 -1.68 1.55
C TYR A 368 -6.94 -2.75 0.97
N GLY A 369 -8.21 -2.75 1.36
CA GLY A 369 -9.20 -3.72 0.90
C GLY A 369 -9.57 -3.48 -0.56
N GLY A 370 -9.87 -4.56 -1.27
CA GLY A 370 -10.20 -4.55 -2.70
C GLY A 370 -9.00 -4.80 -3.61
N HIS A 371 -9.27 -5.02 -4.89
CA HIS A 371 -8.28 -5.45 -5.87
C HIS A 371 -7.77 -4.30 -6.74
N ASP A 372 -8.64 -3.67 -7.52
CA ASP A 372 -8.30 -2.59 -8.45
C ASP A 372 -9.22 -1.39 -8.27
N PRO A 373 -8.69 -0.20 -7.92
CA PRO A 373 -9.50 1.00 -7.69
C PRO A 373 -10.36 1.48 -8.86
N GLU A 374 -10.05 1.08 -10.11
CA GLU A 374 -10.79 1.50 -11.31
C GLU A 374 -11.51 0.35 -11.99
N ASP A 375 -11.31 -0.88 -11.55
CA ASP A 375 -12.10 -2.04 -11.94
C ASP A 375 -12.95 -2.53 -10.77
N TYR A 376 -14.21 -2.11 -10.74
CA TYR A 376 -15.10 -2.35 -9.61
C TYR A 376 -15.28 -3.83 -9.28
N GLN A 377 -15.37 -4.69 -10.30
CA GLN A 377 -15.60 -6.14 -10.17
C GLN A 377 -14.55 -6.93 -10.93
N HIS A 378 -13.31 -6.87 -10.52
CA HIS A 378 -12.26 -7.60 -11.19
C HIS A 378 -12.47 -9.12 -11.12
N PHE A 379 -12.47 -9.79 -12.29
CA PHE A 379 -12.61 -11.24 -12.40
C PHE A 379 -11.34 -11.90 -12.93
N VAL A 380 -11.18 -13.19 -12.59
CA VAL A 380 -10.09 -14.00 -13.13
C VAL A 380 -10.13 -14.03 -14.66
N GLY A 381 -9.09 -13.49 -15.29
CA GLY A 381 -8.97 -13.43 -16.75
C GLY A 381 -9.41 -12.12 -17.39
N ASP A 382 -9.83 -11.13 -16.60
CA ASP A 382 -10.10 -9.79 -17.10
C ASP A 382 -8.81 -9.15 -17.67
N PRO A 383 -8.91 -8.26 -18.65
CA PRO A 383 -7.78 -7.51 -19.15
C PRO A 383 -7.28 -6.52 -18.07
N PRO A 384 -5.97 -6.22 -18.04
CA PRO A 384 -5.44 -5.22 -17.14
C PRO A 384 -6.07 -3.84 -17.35
N THR A 385 -6.26 -3.10 -16.24
CA THR A 385 -6.75 -1.72 -16.28
C THR A 385 -5.79 -0.80 -17.03
N ASP A 386 -6.30 -0.04 -18.00
CA ASP A 386 -5.52 0.99 -18.70
C ASP A 386 -5.51 2.30 -17.91
N LEU A 387 -4.46 2.53 -17.12
CA LEU A 387 -4.30 3.73 -16.31
C LEU A 387 -4.16 5.03 -17.11
N SER A 388 -3.93 4.95 -18.41
CA SER A 388 -3.95 6.15 -19.26
C SER A 388 -5.35 6.77 -19.36
N LEU A 389 -6.39 5.99 -19.08
CA LEU A 389 -7.79 6.43 -18.99
C LEU A 389 -8.16 6.94 -17.58
N HIS A 390 -7.34 6.63 -16.57
CA HIS A 390 -7.59 6.88 -15.14
C HIS A 390 -6.47 7.70 -14.47
N ARG A 391 -5.90 8.65 -15.19
CA ARG A 391 -4.72 9.48 -14.79
C ARG A 391 -4.88 10.19 -13.46
N ASN A 392 -6.12 10.46 -13.06
CA ASN A 392 -6.48 11.20 -11.86
C ASN A 392 -7.20 10.31 -10.85
N SER A 393 -7.04 8.99 -10.93
CA SER A 393 -7.69 8.05 -10.01
C SER A 393 -7.32 8.33 -8.55
N PRO A 394 -8.29 8.64 -7.69
CA PRO A 394 -8.04 8.85 -6.28
C PRO A 394 -7.64 7.56 -5.55
N GLY A 395 -8.16 6.41 -5.97
CA GLY A 395 -7.82 5.12 -5.38
C GLY A 395 -6.36 4.72 -5.66
N TYR A 396 -5.87 4.90 -6.88
CA TYR A 396 -4.47 4.67 -7.23
C TYR A 396 -3.52 5.68 -6.58
N ARG A 397 -3.96 6.91 -6.30
CA ARG A 397 -3.18 7.86 -5.50
C ARG A 397 -2.87 7.36 -4.11
N LEU A 398 -3.80 6.67 -3.44
CA LEU A 398 -3.55 6.09 -2.13
C LEU A 398 -2.45 5.03 -2.16
N ILE A 399 -2.36 4.24 -3.25
CA ILE A 399 -1.25 3.30 -3.48
C ILE A 399 0.08 4.08 -3.59
N LEU A 400 0.13 5.11 -4.43
CA LEU A 400 1.35 5.87 -4.70
C LEU A 400 1.81 6.71 -3.49
N ASN A 401 0.91 7.16 -2.62
CA ASN A 401 1.28 7.73 -1.33
C ASN A 401 2.16 6.79 -0.50
N ASN A 402 1.83 5.50 -0.48
CA ASN A 402 2.59 4.49 0.27
C ASN A 402 4.01 4.33 -0.26
N ILE A 403 4.22 4.44 -1.57
CA ILE A 403 5.53 4.27 -2.20
C ILE A 403 6.51 5.38 -1.80
N LEU A 404 6.03 6.60 -1.65
CA LEU A 404 6.86 7.73 -1.22
C LEU A 404 7.04 7.80 0.31
N PHE A 405 6.22 7.07 1.08
CA PHE A 405 6.30 7.12 2.54
C PHE A 405 7.67 6.76 3.11
N PRO A 406 8.40 5.72 2.63
CA PRO A 406 9.75 5.41 3.11
C PRO A 406 10.80 6.48 2.83
N ALA A 407 10.54 7.37 1.86
CA ALA A 407 11.43 8.49 1.54
C ALA A 407 11.33 9.65 2.55
N ALA A 408 10.26 9.67 3.34
CA ALA A 408 9.95 10.77 4.24
C ALA A 408 10.93 10.84 5.42
N ARG A 409 11.50 12.03 5.67
CA ARG A 409 12.22 12.31 6.91
C ARG A 409 11.26 12.12 8.09
N LYS A 410 11.71 11.45 9.13
CA LYS A 410 10.93 11.29 10.36
C LYS A 410 10.56 12.65 10.92
N LYS A 411 9.26 12.92 11.00
CA LYS A 411 8.72 14.17 11.53
C LYS A 411 8.84 14.18 13.05
N GLU A 412 9.39 15.26 13.61
CA GLU A 412 9.35 15.49 15.04
C GLU A 412 7.93 15.90 15.46
N ARG A 413 7.42 15.32 16.55
CA ARG A 413 6.12 15.70 17.08
C ARG A 413 6.20 17.13 17.60
N LYS A 414 5.37 18.02 17.09
CA LYS A 414 5.12 19.34 17.68
C LYS A 414 4.26 19.12 18.92
N THR A 415 4.79 19.39 20.09
CA THR A 415 4.06 19.35 21.38
C THR A 415 3.39 20.70 21.62
#